data_01b41bbe7678af35cd49e60d6ecd3989
#
_entry.id   01b41bbe7678af35cd49e60d6ecd3989
#
_cell.length_a   1.000
_cell.length_b   1.000
_cell.length_c   1.000
_cell.angle_alpha   90.00
_cell.angle_beta   90.00
_cell.angle_gamma   90.00
#
_symmetry.space_group_name_H-M   'P 1'
#
loop_
_entity.id
_entity.type
_entity.pdbx_description
1 polymer ?
#
loop_
_entity_poly.entity_id
_entity_poly.type
_entity_poly.pdbx_seq_one_letter_code
_entity_poly.pdbx_strand_id
1 'polypeptide(L)'
;MQSSESPVNTSIPAQKGCGRKRDMQRHLAEVNIGRVRGGPDDPRMAEFFDNLAHINALAERMPGFIWRLKDETGDSAMALRWPGDPTMNVNMSVWESPEALGRFVFQTVHRNIYARKHEFFEMPERPMFALWWVERGHIPTLEEAKARLDHYRGHGPSDYAFGWANLQEAKTWIERRCA
;
A
#
# COMPACT_ATOMS: atom_id res chain seq x y z
N MET A 1 12.58 -39.71 -62.10
CA MET A 1 11.78 -39.70 -60.91
C MET A 1 12.50 -38.80 -59.90
N GLN A 2 12.09 -37.55 -59.82
CA GLN A 2 12.65 -36.59 -58.88
C GLN A 2 11.56 -36.30 -57.84
N SER A 3 11.84 -36.64 -56.60
CA SER A 3 10.97 -36.37 -55.45
C SER A 3 11.32 -34.98 -54.89
N SER A 4 10.37 -34.07 -54.94
CA SER A 4 10.47 -32.72 -54.36
C SER A 4 10.02 -32.77 -52.89
N GLU A 5 10.94 -32.56 -51.98
CA GLU A 5 10.61 -32.29 -50.57
C GLU A 5 10.38 -30.80 -50.35
N SER A 6 9.20 -30.45 -49.88
CA SER A 6 8.84 -29.09 -49.44
C SER A 6 9.38 -28.80 -48.05
N PRO A 7 9.88 -27.60 -47.75
CA PRO A 7 10.36 -27.26 -46.43
C PRO A 7 9.19 -26.98 -45.43
N VAL A 8 9.25 -27.61 -44.28
CA VAL A 8 8.33 -27.39 -43.17
C VAL A 8 8.62 -26.03 -42.54
N ASN A 9 7.68 -25.12 -42.66
CA ASN A 9 7.74 -23.81 -42.04
C ASN A 9 7.33 -23.91 -40.55
N THR A 10 8.31 -23.92 -39.66
CA THR A 10 8.09 -23.93 -38.21
C THR A 10 7.98 -22.47 -37.72
N SER A 11 6.77 -21.94 -37.76
CA SER A 11 6.46 -20.63 -37.14
C SER A 11 6.49 -20.74 -35.64
N ILE A 12 7.49 -20.13 -35.02
CA ILE A 12 7.57 -19.95 -33.54
C ILE A 12 6.50 -18.92 -33.13
N PRO A 13 5.59 -19.22 -32.21
CA PRO A 13 4.63 -18.21 -31.74
C PRO A 13 5.34 -17.13 -30.95
N ALA A 14 5.14 -15.88 -31.35
CA ALA A 14 5.64 -14.71 -30.65
C ALA A 14 5.10 -14.68 -29.20
N GLN A 15 5.98 -14.75 -28.24
CA GLN A 15 5.66 -14.56 -26.83
C GLN A 15 5.11 -13.14 -26.63
N LYS A 16 3.87 -13.06 -26.18
CA LYS A 16 3.20 -11.80 -25.82
C LYS A 16 3.88 -11.18 -24.60
N GLY A 17 4.86 -10.33 -24.82
CA GLY A 17 5.45 -9.46 -23.81
C GLY A 17 4.52 -8.30 -23.45
N CYS A 18 3.41 -8.53 -22.76
CA CYS A 18 2.40 -7.51 -22.49
C CYS A 18 2.29 -7.09 -21.00
N GLY A 19 3.12 -7.63 -20.11
CA GLY A 19 3.05 -7.29 -18.66
C GLY A 19 3.85 -6.03 -18.27
N ARG A 20 5.09 -5.94 -18.72
CA ARG A 20 6.05 -4.95 -18.19
C ARG A 20 5.85 -3.49 -18.61
N LYS A 21 5.20 -3.19 -19.72
CA LYS A 21 4.98 -1.79 -20.19
C LYS A 21 3.85 -1.08 -19.44
N ARG A 22 2.87 -1.81 -18.89
CA ARG A 22 1.75 -1.24 -18.12
C ARG A 22 2.17 -0.86 -16.70
N ASP A 23 3.10 -1.58 -16.08
CA ASP A 23 3.55 -1.31 -14.70
C ASP A 23 4.42 -0.05 -14.58
N MET A 24 5.12 0.37 -15.64
CA MET A 24 5.95 1.58 -15.62
C MET A 24 5.16 2.89 -15.69
N GLN A 25 3.85 2.87 -15.88
CA GLN A 25 2.98 4.04 -15.97
C GLN A 25 2.08 4.24 -14.75
N ARG A 26 2.11 3.34 -13.76
CA ARG A 26 1.25 3.41 -12.58
C ARG A 26 2.06 3.47 -11.30
N HIS A 27 1.49 4.14 -10.32
CA HIS A 27 1.98 4.17 -8.95
C HIS A 27 1.07 3.32 -8.07
N LEU A 28 1.58 2.92 -6.91
CA LEU A 28 0.81 2.20 -5.90
C LEU A 28 0.32 3.20 -4.85
N ALA A 29 -0.99 3.30 -4.70
CA ALA A 29 -1.62 3.99 -3.58
C ALA A 29 -1.95 2.99 -2.46
N GLU A 30 -1.87 3.47 -1.23
CA GLU A 30 -2.32 2.74 -0.06
C GLU A 30 -3.18 3.62 0.84
N VAL A 31 -4.11 3.02 1.54
CA VAL A 31 -4.82 3.61 2.67
C VAL A 31 -4.82 2.66 3.85
N ASN A 32 -4.58 3.19 5.02
CA ASN A 32 -4.89 2.49 6.26
C ASN A 32 -5.69 3.42 7.18
N ILE A 33 -6.68 2.82 7.85
CA ILE A 33 -7.51 3.52 8.82
C ILE A 33 -7.46 2.79 10.15
N GLY A 34 -7.68 3.51 11.23
CA GLY A 34 -7.65 2.90 12.55
C GLY A 34 -8.22 3.82 13.62
N ARG A 35 -8.83 3.23 14.64
CA ARG A 35 -9.20 3.95 15.84
C ARG A 35 -8.06 3.83 16.83
N VAL A 36 -7.43 4.95 17.19
CA VAL A 36 -6.40 4.97 18.24
C VAL A 36 -7.04 4.72 19.60
N ARG A 37 -6.31 3.99 20.47
CA ARG A 37 -6.78 3.62 21.80
C ARG A 37 -6.77 4.77 22.81
N GLY A 38 -6.10 5.87 22.50
CA GLY A 38 -6.00 7.05 23.38
C GLY A 38 -5.51 8.28 22.62
N GLY A 39 -5.61 9.45 23.26
CA GLY A 39 -5.10 10.71 22.74
C GLY A 39 -3.60 10.93 23.00
N PRO A 40 -3.06 12.10 22.56
CA PRO A 40 -1.66 12.46 22.80
C PRO A 40 -1.27 12.54 24.28
N ASP A 41 -2.23 12.83 25.16
CA ASP A 41 -2.00 12.94 26.61
C ASP A 41 -2.06 11.58 27.34
N ASP A 42 -2.37 10.49 26.64
CA ASP A 42 -2.38 9.15 27.22
C ASP A 42 -0.94 8.59 27.23
N PRO A 43 -0.35 8.31 28.42
CA PRO A 43 1.01 7.80 28.52
C PRO A 43 1.26 6.51 27.73
N ARG A 44 0.22 5.69 27.51
CA ARG A 44 0.30 4.46 26.72
C ARG A 44 0.51 4.72 25.24
N MET A 45 0.14 5.93 24.78
CA MET A 45 0.26 6.37 23.39
C MET A 45 1.48 7.23 23.12
N ALA A 46 2.25 7.61 24.16
CA ALA A 46 3.38 8.53 24.04
C ALA A 46 4.38 8.07 22.95
N GLU A 47 4.79 6.80 22.98
CA GLU A 47 5.73 6.27 21.99
C GLU A 47 5.19 6.38 20.54
N PHE A 48 3.90 6.16 20.33
CA PHE A 48 3.27 6.30 19.02
C PHE A 48 3.32 7.75 18.53
N PHE A 49 2.89 8.70 19.36
CA PHE A 49 2.85 10.11 18.97
C PHE A 49 4.23 10.72 18.84
N ASP A 50 5.18 10.37 19.71
CA ASP A 50 6.57 10.85 19.67
C ASP A 50 7.29 10.40 18.38
N ASN A 51 6.98 9.21 17.88
CA ASN A 51 7.60 8.68 16.67
C ASN A 51 6.88 9.10 15.38
N LEU A 52 5.67 9.64 15.44
CA LEU A 52 4.83 9.89 14.27
C LEU A 52 5.50 10.83 13.25
N ALA A 53 5.99 11.99 13.71
CA ALA A 53 6.67 12.95 12.85
C ALA A 53 7.96 12.36 12.25
N HIS A 54 8.73 11.61 13.05
CA HIS A 54 9.95 10.96 12.59
C HIS A 54 9.68 9.91 11.51
N ILE A 55 8.66 9.06 11.69
CA ILE A 55 8.27 8.03 10.73
C ILE A 55 7.75 8.65 9.44
N ASN A 56 6.96 9.72 9.53
CA ASN A 56 6.48 10.46 8.37
C ASN A 56 7.65 11.09 7.58
N ALA A 57 8.59 11.74 8.27
CA ALA A 57 9.77 12.31 7.65
C ALA A 57 10.70 11.23 7.06
N LEU A 58 10.74 10.04 7.64
CA LEU A 58 11.47 8.91 7.07
C LEU A 58 10.82 8.44 5.77
N ALA A 59 9.48 8.29 5.74
CA ALA A 59 8.74 7.90 4.54
C ALA A 59 9.03 8.85 3.37
N GLU A 60 8.98 10.17 3.62
CA GLU A 60 9.22 11.20 2.61
C GLU A 60 10.64 11.17 1.99
N ARG A 61 11.61 10.59 2.71
CA ARG A 61 13.00 10.43 2.24
C ARG A 61 13.30 9.08 1.62
N MET A 62 12.35 8.14 1.64
CA MET A 62 12.56 6.82 1.06
C MET A 62 12.58 6.87 -0.46
N PRO A 63 13.50 6.16 -1.12
CA PRO A 63 13.46 5.98 -2.57
C PRO A 63 12.12 5.38 -3.03
N GLY A 64 11.48 6.04 -3.99
CA GLY A 64 10.19 5.65 -4.52
C GLY A 64 8.98 6.18 -3.74
N PHE A 65 9.18 7.04 -2.75
CA PHE A 65 8.09 7.81 -2.15
C PHE A 65 7.60 8.90 -3.14
N ILE A 66 6.28 9.06 -3.26
CA ILE A 66 5.66 10.07 -4.15
C ILE A 66 4.90 11.10 -3.32
N TRP A 67 4.00 10.66 -2.45
CA TRP A 67 3.09 11.55 -1.73
C TRP A 67 2.52 10.87 -0.49
N ARG A 68 2.15 11.65 0.52
CA ARG A 68 1.29 11.21 1.63
C ARG A 68 0.25 12.25 1.98
N LEU A 69 -0.84 11.80 2.56
CA LEU A 69 -1.88 12.65 3.14
C LEU A 69 -1.32 13.45 4.32
N LYS A 70 -1.63 14.72 4.33
CA LYS A 70 -1.24 15.66 5.40
C LYS A 70 -2.46 16.47 5.82
N ASP A 71 -2.54 16.77 7.10
CA ASP A 71 -3.44 17.79 7.61
C ASP A 71 -2.85 19.20 7.41
N GLU A 72 -3.54 20.22 7.89
CA GLU A 72 -3.11 21.63 7.72
C GLU A 72 -1.76 21.94 8.38
N THR A 73 -1.34 21.17 9.39
CA THR A 73 -0.03 21.33 10.04
C THR A 73 1.12 20.83 9.14
N GLY A 74 0.82 19.92 8.22
CA GLY A 74 1.79 19.30 7.32
C GLY A 74 2.63 18.17 7.93
N ASP A 75 2.58 17.98 9.24
CA ASP A 75 3.40 16.99 9.95
C ASP A 75 2.79 15.59 9.90
N SER A 76 1.46 15.52 9.96
CA SER A 76 0.73 14.25 10.00
C SER A 76 -0.60 14.33 9.26
N ALA A 77 -1.41 13.30 9.35
CA ALA A 77 -2.82 13.28 8.93
C ALA A 77 -3.75 13.04 10.16
N MET A 78 -3.24 13.20 11.37
CA MET A 78 -3.96 12.84 12.59
C MET A 78 -5.19 13.72 12.89
N ALA A 79 -5.26 14.93 12.33
CA ALA A 79 -6.45 15.77 12.41
C ALA A 79 -7.55 15.36 11.41
N LEU A 80 -7.21 14.59 10.38
CA LEU A 80 -8.16 14.14 9.37
C LEU A 80 -8.94 12.91 9.86
N ARG A 81 -10.16 12.78 9.38
CA ARG A 81 -11.07 11.71 9.75
C ARG A 81 -11.57 10.95 8.54
N TRP A 82 -11.81 9.67 8.73
CA TRP A 82 -12.34 8.81 7.69
C TRP A 82 -13.77 9.21 7.30
N PRO A 83 -14.09 9.35 6.00
CA PRO A 83 -15.43 9.69 5.55
C PRO A 83 -16.46 8.65 6.04
N GLY A 84 -17.48 9.12 6.75
CA GLY A 84 -18.55 8.29 7.32
C GLY A 84 -18.26 7.67 8.68
N ASP A 85 -17.02 7.79 9.23
CA ASP A 85 -16.71 7.42 10.62
C ASP A 85 -15.67 8.40 11.23
N PRO A 86 -16.14 9.44 11.93
CA PRO A 86 -15.25 10.47 12.51
C PRO A 86 -14.38 9.95 13.66
N THR A 87 -14.57 8.73 14.12
CA THR A 87 -13.74 8.11 15.15
C THR A 87 -12.49 7.42 14.59
N MET A 88 -12.44 7.26 13.26
CA MET A 88 -11.33 6.64 12.56
C MET A 88 -10.33 7.67 12.07
N ASN A 89 -9.09 7.51 12.46
CA ASN A 89 -7.95 8.16 11.83
C ASN A 89 -7.67 7.54 10.46
N VAL A 90 -7.08 8.32 9.57
CA VAL A 90 -6.70 7.87 8.23
C VAL A 90 -5.25 8.21 7.97
N ASN A 91 -4.54 7.29 7.34
CA ASN A 91 -3.27 7.52 6.69
C ASN A 91 -3.35 7.03 5.24
N MET A 92 -2.74 7.76 4.32
CA MET A 92 -2.75 7.43 2.91
C MET A 92 -1.46 7.91 2.27
N SER A 93 -0.88 7.09 1.38
CA SER A 93 0.33 7.45 0.66
C SER A 93 0.38 6.83 -0.74
N VAL A 94 1.26 7.38 -1.59
CA VAL A 94 1.50 6.93 -2.96
C VAL A 94 2.98 6.66 -3.13
N TRP A 95 3.30 5.55 -3.79
CA TRP A 95 4.66 5.03 -3.98
C TRP A 95 4.87 4.61 -5.44
N GLU A 96 6.11 4.67 -5.90
CA GLU A 96 6.46 4.23 -7.26
C GLU A 96 6.17 2.74 -7.49
N SER A 97 6.29 1.93 -6.44
CA SER A 97 6.10 0.48 -6.56
C SER A 97 5.79 -0.19 -5.21
N PRO A 98 5.29 -1.45 -5.25
CA PRO A 98 5.11 -2.28 -4.06
C PRO A 98 6.40 -2.48 -3.26
N GLU A 99 7.55 -2.60 -3.96
CA GLU A 99 8.86 -2.77 -3.32
C GLU A 99 9.26 -1.53 -2.52
N ALA A 100 8.98 -0.33 -3.04
CA ALA A 100 9.28 0.92 -2.35
C ALA A 100 8.49 1.02 -1.05
N LEU A 101 7.17 0.82 -1.10
CA LEU A 101 6.32 0.76 0.08
C LEU A 101 6.73 -0.36 1.03
N GLY A 102 7.01 -1.55 0.52
CA GLY A 102 7.43 -2.70 1.32
C GLY A 102 8.75 -2.47 2.07
N ARG A 103 9.73 -1.81 1.44
CA ARG A 103 10.96 -1.41 2.13
C ARG A 103 10.66 -0.49 3.31
N PHE A 104 9.84 0.52 3.12
CA PHE A 104 9.45 1.42 4.20
C PHE A 104 8.74 0.67 5.33
N VAL A 105 7.71 -0.10 5.03
CA VAL A 105 6.86 -0.77 6.04
C VAL A 105 7.63 -1.85 6.81
N PHE A 106 8.43 -2.68 6.11
CA PHE A 106 8.98 -3.91 6.68
C PHE A 106 10.48 -3.86 6.99
N GLN A 107 11.23 -2.87 6.47
CA GLN A 107 12.70 -2.83 6.59
C GLN A 107 13.20 -1.58 7.32
N THR A 108 12.30 -0.71 7.81
CA THR A 108 12.66 0.48 8.59
C THR A 108 12.15 0.38 10.04
N VAL A 109 12.36 1.43 10.81
CA VAL A 109 11.84 1.58 12.19
C VAL A 109 10.30 1.53 12.23
N HIS A 110 9.61 1.83 11.13
CA HIS A 110 8.16 1.65 10.99
C HIS A 110 7.73 0.21 11.32
N ARG A 111 8.56 -0.79 11.02
CA ARG A 111 8.30 -2.19 11.37
C ARG A 111 7.99 -2.39 12.84
N ASN A 112 8.67 -1.68 13.73
CA ASN A 112 8.49 -1.85 15.18
C ASN A 112 7.08 -1.38 15.61
N ILE A 113 6.64 -0.22 15.11
CA ILE A 113 5.29 0.29 15.35
C ILE A 113 4.24 -0.63 14.69
N TYR A 114 4.49 -1.05 13.45
CA TYR A 114 3.58 -1.95 12.74
C TYR A 114 3.42 -3.32 13.42
N ALA A 115 4.48 -3.87 13.99
CA ALA A 115 4.41 -5.14 14.73
C ALA A 115 3.58 -5.02 16.02
N ARG A 116 3.60 -3.84 16.64
CA ARG A 116 2.91 -3.53 17.89
C ARG A 116 1.61 -2.74 17.69
N LYS A 117 1.10 -2.68 16.47
CA LYS A 117 -0.11 -1.89 16.14
C LYS A 117 -1.32 -2.17 17.02
N HIS A 118 -1.45 -3.39 17.55
CA HIS A 118 -2.52 -3.78 18.49
C HIS A 118 -2.44 -3.07 19.84
N GLU A 119 -1.30 -2.50 20.20
CA GLU A 119 -1.15 -1.69 21.41
C GLU A 119 -1.72 -0.29 21.20
N PHE A 120 -1.62 0.25 20.01
CA PHE A 120 -1.99 1.62 19.67
C PHE A 120 -3.38 1.75 19.03
N PHE A 121 -3.84 0.70 18.34
CA PHE A 121 -5.10 0.72 17.60
C PHE A 121 -6.04 -0.40 18.03
N GLU A 122 -7.34 -0.12 17.92
CA GLU A 122 -8.35 -1.17 17.95
C GLU A 122 -8.20 -2.05 16.72
N MET A 123 -8.36 -3.37 16.90
CA MET A 123 -8.18 -4.36 15.85
C MET A 123 -9.53 -4.98 15.45
N PRO A 124 -10.29 -4.38 14.53
CA PRO A 124 -11.54 -4.94 14.04
C PRO A 124 -11.29 -6.14 13.14
N GLU A 125 -12.28 -7.03 13.02
CA GLU A 125 -12.20 -8.23 12.16
C GLU A 125 -12.18 -7.91 10.66
N ARG A 126 -12.70 -6.74 10.24
CA ARG A 126 -12.75 -6.32 8.85
C ARG A 126 -11.44 -5.67 8.40
N PRO A 127 -11.09 -5.71 7.08
CA PRO A 127 -9.93 -5.03 6.56
C PRO A 127 -9.92 -3.53 6.88
N MET A 128 -8.79 -3.02 7.34
CA MET A 128 -8.55 -1.60 7.65
C MET A 128 -7.48 -1.00 6.75
N PHE A 129 -7.09 -1.72 5.72
CA PHE A 129 -6.02 -1.40 4.80
C PHE A 129 -6.41 -1.84 3.39
N ALA A 130 -6.09 -1.02 2.39
CA ALA A 130 -6.22 -1.38 0.99
C ALA A 130 -5.09 -0.77 0.16
N LEU A 131 -4.74 -1.47 -0.91
CA LEU A 131 -3.84 -1.07 -1.97
C LEU A 131 -4.61 -0.96 -3.28
N TRP A 132 -4.21 -0.04 -4.15
CA TRP A 132 -4.71 0.05 -5.52
C TRP A 132 -3.70 0.76 -6.43
N TRP A 133 -3.84 0.52 -7.73
CA TRP A 133 -3.02 1.17 -8.74
C TRP A 133 -3.63 2.50 -9.15
N VAL A 134 -2.81 3.54 -9.25
CA VAL A 134 -3.17 4.88 -9.74
C VAL A 134 -2.31 5.25 -10.94
N GLU A 135 -2.84 6.08 -11.83
CA GLU A 135 -2.05 6.65 -12.92
C GLU A 135 -0.92 7.52 -12.36
N ARG A 136 0.19 7.57 -13.09
CA ARG A 136 1.34 8.39 -12.70
C ARG A 136 0.93 9.87 -12.57
N GLY A 137 1.19 10.46 -11.40
CA GLY A 137 0.83 11.86 -11.09
C GLY A 137 -0.57 12.02 -10.50
N HIS A 138 -1.39 10.96 -10.45
CA HIS A 138 -2.67 11.01 -9.74
C HIS A 138 -2.44 11.01 -8.22
N ILE A 139 -3.08 11.95 -7.54
CA ILE A 139 -3.14 12.00 -6.07
C ILE A 139 -4.56 11.60 -5.65
N PRO A 140 -4.73 10.49 -4.94
CA PRO A 140 -6.06 10.01 -4.57
C PRO A 140 -6.72 10.89 -3.51
N THR A 141 -8.06 10.96 -3.55
CA THR A 141 -8.87 11.62 -2.53
C THR A 141 -9.31 10.65 -1.43
N LEU A 142 -9.82 11.18 -0.31
CA LEU A 142 -10.39 10.36 0.76
C LEU A 142 -11.62 9.58 0.30
N GLU A 143 -12.43 10.16 -0.59
CA GLU A 143 -13.61 9.51 -1.19
C GLU A 143 -13.19 8.35 -2.09
N GLU A 144 -12.14 8.53 -2.89
CA GLU A 144 -11.58 7.45 -3.70
C GLU A 144 -11.08 6.31 -2.80
N ALA A 145 -10.27 6.64 -1.78
CA ALA A 145 -9.75 5.65 -0.83
C ALA A 145 -10.87 4.89 -0.12
N LYS A 146 -11.97 5.61 0.24
CA LYS A 146 -13.15 4.99 0.84
C LYS A 146 -13.81 4.00 -0.12
N ALA A 147 -14.03 4.39 -1.37
CA ALA A 147 -14.62 3.50 -2.37
C ALA A 147 -13.78 2.24 -2.58
N ARG A 148 -12.42 2.38 -2.61
CA ARG A 148 -11.47 1.26 -2.73
C ARG A 148 -11.56 0.30 -1.54
N LEU A 149 -11.49 0.83 -0.32
CA LEU A 149 -11.54 0.02 0.90
C LEU A 149 -12.90 -0.65 1.09
N ASP A 150 -14.00 0.04 0.81
CA ASP A 150 -15.35 -0.52 0.94
C ASP A 150 -15.59 -1.62 -0.11
N HIS A 151 -15.10 -1.44 -1.34
CA HIS A 151 -15.13 -2.51 -2.34
C HIS A 151 -14.35 -3.75 -1.88
N TYR A 152 -13.12 -3.55 -1.38
CA TYR A 152 -12.29 -4.66 -0.88
C TYR A 152 -12.96 -5.40 0.27
N ARG A 153 -13.65 -4.70 1.17
CA ARG A 153 -14.43 -5.28 2.27
C ARG A 153 -15.62 -6.10 1.81
N GLY A 154 -16.32 -5.61 0.79
CA GLY A 154 -17.55 -6.24 0.31
C GLY A 154 -17.35 -7.35 -0.72
N HIS A 155 -16.29 -7.27 -1.52
CA HIS A 155 -16.09 -8.14 -2.69
C HIS A 155 -14.78 -8.93 -2.65
N GLY A 156 -13.91 -8.67 -1.67
CA GLY A 156 -12.57 -9.24 -1.64
C GLY A 156 -11.60 -8.56 -2.61
N PRO A 157 -10.40 -9.16 -2.82
CA PRO A 157 -9.38 -8.59 -3.66
C PRO A 157 -9.73 -8.62 -5.15
N SER A 158 -9.42 -7.53 -5.83
CA SER A 158 -9.60 -7.36 -7.28
C SER A 158 -8.57 -6.35 -7.82
N ASP A 159 -8.56 -6.10 -9.15
CA ASP A 159 -7.75 -5.02 -9.75
C ASP A 159 -8.17 -3.63 -9.25
N TYR A 160 -9.37 -3.49 -8.70
CA TYR A 160 -9.87 -2.24 -8.15
C TYR A 160 -9.28 -1.94 -6.76
N ALA A 161 -9.17 -2.94 -5.89
CA ALA A 161 -8.54 -2.83 -4.58
C ALA A 161 -8.11 -4.20 -4.06
N PHE A 162 -7.00 -4.27 -3.34
CA PHE A 162 -6.41 -5.50 -2.83
C PHE A 162 -5.61 -5.27 -1.54
N GLY A 163 -5.09 -6.33 -0.96
CA GLY A 163 -4.20 -6.28 0.21
C GLY A 163 -2.80 -6.80 -0.09
N TRP A 164 -1.90 -6.74 0.89
CA TRP A 164 -0.53 -7.26 0.76
C TRP A 164 -0.46 -8.72 0.26
N ALA A 165 -1.36 -9.57 0.73
CA ALA A 165 -1.38 -10.99 0.35
C ALA A 165 -1.62 -11.24 -1.15
N ASN A 166 -2.08 -10.22 -1.88
CA ASN A 166 -2.36 -10.30 -3.29
C ASN A 166 -1.19 -9.81 -4.17
N LEU A 167 -0.17 -9.22 -3.56
CA LEU A 167 1.08 -8.88 -4.23
C LEU A 167 2.04 -10.06 -4.13
N GLN A 168 2.52 -10.53 -5.28
CA GLN A 168 3.45 -11.68 -5.34
C GLN A 168 4.77 -11.37 -4.65
N GLU A 169 5.24 -10.13 -4.77
CA GLU A 169 6.44 -9.60 -4.14
C GLU A 169 6.33 -9.56 -2.62
N ALA A 170 5.15 -9.23 -2.09
CA ALA A 170 4.92 -9.14 -0.65
C ALA A 170 5.07 -10.50 0.06
N LYS A 171 4.75 -11.61 -0.59
CA LYS A 171 4.95 -12.96 -0.03
C LYS A 171 6.41 -13.20 0.31
N THR A 172 7.33 -12.83 -0.59
CA THR A 172 8.77 -13.00 -0.39
C THR A 172 9.29 -12.16 0.79
N TRP A 173 8.73 -10.98 1.06
CA TRP A 173 9.13 -10.14 2.20
C TRP A 173 8.58 -10.65 3.51
N ILE A 174 7.37 -11.19 3.51
CA ILE A 174 6.73 -11.79 4.67
C ILE A 174 7.44 -13.09 5.06
N GLU A 175 7.77 -13.95 4.09
CA GLU A 175 8.45 -15.23 4.29
C GLU A 175 9.86 -15.08 4.85
N ARG A 176 10.64 -14.09 4.40
CA ARG A 176 11.97 -13.78 4.95
C ARG A 176 11.95 -13.33 6.43
N ARG A 177 10.78 -13.14 7.02
CA ARG A 177 10.61 -12.83 8.45
C ARG A 177 10.53 -14.06 9.34
N CYS A 178 10.31 -15.24 8.76
CA CYS A 178 10.17 -16.52 9.49
C CYS A 178 11.46 -17.37 9.45
N ALA A 179 12.50 -16.89 8.80
CA ALA A 179 13.85 -17.47 8.79
C ALA A 179 14.78 -16.60 9.62
#